data_44a29d11fb369058b440c951e38d33b2
#
_entry.id   44a29d11fb369058b440c951e38d33b2
#
_cell.length_a   1.000
_cell.length_b   1.000
_cell.length_c   1.000
_cell.angle_alpha   90.00
_cell.angle_beta   90.00
_cell.angle_gamma   90.00
#
_symmetry.space_group_name_H-M   'P 1'
#
loop_
_entity.id
_entity.type
_entity.pdbx_description
1 polymer ?
#
loop_
_entity_poly.entity_id
_entity_poly.type
_entity_poly.pdbx_seq_one_letter_code
_entity_poly.pdbx_strand_id
1 'polypeptide(L)'
;LKGEVVLAKHVVMCRACGKYFDTNTIPQEDWVMPSKRWYYHTQCFNDWKNNLDNVTDDDWVLYIYDFLARDLKVSYNYHMCEAQRQKFIKENKCTNKGIYFTLKYFYEVKHNSWDKSNGGIGIVPYVYKEATEYWTDIEWKKRGFMKAIEEQIVIRSHRPIKTIKKSTTKKQKLKYDLNSIEGADMNDS
;
A
#
# COMPACT_ATOMS: atom_id res chain seq x y z
N LEU A 1 3.17 -27.58 -34.05
CA LEU A 1 4.20 -27.07 -33.13
C LEU A 1 3.61 -25.87 -32.40
N LYS A 2 3.19 -26.04 -31.15
CA LYS A 2 2.76 -24.92 -30.29
C LYS A 2 4.02 -24.25 -29.77
N GLY A 3 4.29 -23.03 -30.21
CA GLY A 3 5.39 -22.22 -29.71
C GLY A 3 5.15 -21.92 -28.25
N GLU A 4 6.04 -22.37 -27.38
CA GLU A 4 6.10 -21.96 -25.98
C GLU A 4 6.44 -20.46 -25.92
N VAL A 5 5.48 -19.65 -25.46
CA VAL A 5 5.74 -18.22 -25.20
C VAL A 5 6.58 -18.15 -23.94
N VAL A 6 7.87 -17.99 -24.09
CA VAL A 6 8.78 -17.71 -22.96
C VAL A 6 8.51 -16.29 -22.49
N LEU A 7 7.74 -16.15 -21.43
CA LEU A 7 7.53 -14.86 -20.76
C LEU A 7 8.86 -14.35 -20.20
N ALA A 8 9.17 -13.09 -20.46
CA ALA A 8 10.37 -12.45 -19.91
C ALA A 8 10.31 -12.50 -18.36
N LYS A 9 11.42 -12.93 -17.74
CA LYS A 9 11.53 -12.98 -16.27
C LYS A 9 11.35 -11.59 -15.68
N HIS A 10 10.47 -11.49 -14.66
CA HIS A 10 10.29 -10.27 -13.88
C HIS A 10 10.67 -10.56 -12.40
N VAL A 11 11.98 -10.56 -12.17
CA VAL A 11 12.54 -10.86 -10.84
C VAL A 11 12.51 -9.63 -9.96
N VAL A 12 11.88 -9.76 -8.80
CA VAL A 12 11.72 -8.73 -7.79
C VAL A 12 12.19 -9.23 -6.43
N MET A 13 12.49 -8.31 -5.52
CA MET A 13 12.90 -8.63 -4.16
C MET A 13 11.74 -8.43 -3.17
N CYS A 14 11.48 -9.39 -2.32
CA CYS A 14 10.55 -9.24 -1.21
C CYS A 14 11.12 -8.26 -0.18
N ARG A 15 10.40 -7.17 0.10
CA ARG A 15 10.87 -6.14 1.04
C ARG A 15 10.93 -6.60 2.51
N ALA A 16 10.18 -7.64 2.87
CA ALA A 16 10.19 -8.15 4.24
C ALA A 16 11.33 -9.14 4.49
N CYS A 17 11.53 -10.14 3.60
CA CYS A 17 12.52 -11.20 3.83
C CYS A 17 13.80 -11.08 2.99
N GLY A 18 13.88 -10.13 2.06
CA GLY A 18 15.02 -9.90 1.17
C GLY A 18 15.24 -10.95 0.07
N LYS A 19 14.41 -11.99 -0.01
CA LYS A 19 14.52 -13.03 -1.04
C LYS A 19 13.98 -12.56 -2.38
N TYR A 20 14.65 -12.96 -3.46
CA TYR A 20 14.20 -12.69 -4.82
C TYR A 20 13.17 -13.73 -5.29
N PHE A 21 12.21 -13.31 -6.10
CA PHE A 21 11.24 -14.18 -6.74
C PHE A 21 10.81 -13.59 -8.09
N ASP A 22 10.32 -14.45 -8.99
CA ASP A 22 9.85 -14.05 -10.31
C ASP A 22 8.31 -14.03 -10.32
N THR A 23 7.73 -12.85 -10.50
CA THR A 23 6.28 -12.64 -10.51
C THR A 23 5.56 -13.31 -11.67
N ASN A 24 6.30 -13.74 -12.71
CA ASN A 24 5.74 -14.47 -13.83
C ASN A 24 5.72 -15.99 -13.63
N THR A 25 6.46 -16.50 -12.62
CA THR A 25 6.57 -17.95 -12.35
C THR A 25 5.79 -18.39 -11.14
N ILE A 26 5.57 -17.50 -10.14
CA ILE A 26 4.78 -17.83 -8.96
C ILE A 26 3.33 -17.33 -9.12
N PRO A 27 2.35 -18.05 -8.56
CA PRO A 27 0.95 -17.64 -8.57
C PRO A 27 0.74 -16.23 -8.01
N GLN A 28 -0.22 -15.49 -8.56
CA GLN A 28 -0.55 -14.13 -8.12
C GLN A 28 -0.98 -14.06 -6.64
N GLU A 29 -1.52 -15.15 -6.10
CA GLU A 29 -1.91 -15.29 -4.70
C GLU A 29 -0.74 -15.36 -3.72
N ASP A 30 0.44 -15.76 -4.21
CA ASP A 30 1.65 -15.92 -3.39
C ASP A 30 2.45 -14.63 -3.22
N TRP A 31 2.08 -13.56 -3.91
CA TRP A 31 2.74 -12.27 -3.76
C TRP A 31 1.77 -11.10 -3.86
N VAL A 32 2.14 -9.98 -3.23
CA VAL A 32 1.37 -8.73 -3.21
C VAL A 32 2.27 -7.54 -3.51
N MET A 33 1.68 -6.51 -4.15
CA MET A 33 2.31 -5.21 -4.40
C MET A 33 1.42 -4.10 -3.84
N PRO A 34 1.48 -3.82 -2.53
CA PRO A 34 0.61 -2.84 -1.88
C PRO A 34 0.88 -1.41 -2.33
N SER A 35 2.05 -1.14 -2.90
CA SER A 35 2.43 0.15 -3.48
C SER A 35 3.35 -0.06 -4.67
N LYS A 36 3.48 0.94 -5.55
CA LYS A 36 4.30 0.87 -6.76
C LYS A 36 5.74 0.43 -6.44
N ARG A 37 6.17 -0.69 -7.04
CA ARG A 37 7.49 -1.33 -6.84
C ARG A 37 7.76 -1.91 -5.45
N TRP A 38 6.73 -2.12 -4.62
CA TRP A 38 6.84 -2.73 -3.30
C TRP A 38 6.30 -4.15 -3.35
N TYR A 39 7.20 -5.10 -3.57
CA TYR A 39 6.85 -6.51 -3.71
C TYR A 39 7.08 -7.26 -2.41
N TYR A 40 6.17 -8.16 -2.08
CA TYR A 40 6.22 -9.03 -0.90
C TYR A 40 5.67 -10.40 -1.27
N HIS A 41 6.22 -11.47 -0.68
CA HIS A 41 5.45 -12.70 -0.60
C HIS A 41 4.21 -12.43 0.26
N THR A 42 3.07 -13.02 -0.08
CA THR A 42 1.79 -12.80 0.64
C THR A 42 1.94 -13.10 2.14
N GLN A 43 2.60 -14.22 2.49
CA GLN A 43 2.88 -14.56 3.88
C GLN A 43 3.74 -13.50 4.57
N CYS A 44 4.85 -13.10 3.95
CA CYS A 44 5.74 -12.08 4.51
C CYS A 44 5.04 -10.73 4.72
N PHE A 45 4.11 -10.37 3.83
CA PHE A 45 3.31 -9.16 3.97
C PHE A 45 2.33 -9.23 5.13
N ASN A 46 1.67 -10.37 5.30
CA ASN A 46 0.76 -10.61 6.41
C ASN A 46 1.50 -10.62 7.75
N ASP A 47 2.66 -11.30 7.80
CA ASP A 47 3.52 -11.32 8.99
C ASP A 47 4.03 -9.92 9.33
N TRP A 48 4.48 -9.17 8.34
CA TRP A 48 4.90 -7.77 8.52
C TRP A 48 3.75 -6.90 9.03
N LYS A 49 2.55 -7.04 8.44
CA LYS A 49 1.35 -6.30 8.85
C LYS A 49 0.93 -6.64 10.29
N ASN A 50 0.97 -7.92 10.64
CA ASN A 50 0.63 -8.39 11.98
C ASN A 50 1.69 -7.97 13.03
N ASN A 51 2.95 -7.85 12.61
CA ASN A 51 4.05 -7.43 13.49
C ASN A 51 4.14 -5.92 13.69
N LEU A 52 3.39 -5.08 12.95
CA LEU A 52 3.34 -3.64 13.20
C LEU A 52 2.84 -3.30 14.61
N ASP A 53 2.03 -4.16 15.21
CA ASP A 53 1.58 -4.02 16.60
C ASP A 53 2.65 -4.50 17.61
N ASN A 54 3.67 -5.25 17.16
CA ASN A 54 4.75 -5.81 17.97
C ASN A 54 6.12 -5.15 17.72
N VAL A 55 6.16 -4.00 17.01
CA VAL A 55 7.40 -3.26 16.76
C VAL A 55 7.95 -2.74 18.07
N THR A 56 9.16 -3.15 18.42
CA THR A 56 9.84 -2.69 19.63
C THR A 56 10.30 -1.24 19.52
N ASP A 57 10.63 -0.62 20.65
CA ASP A 57 11.15 0.76 20.65
C ASP A 57 12.49 0.88 19.91
N ASP A 58 13.31 -0.16 19.94
CA ASP A 58 14.57 -0.24 19.20
C ASP A 58 14.35 -0.33 17.68
N ASP A 59 13.31 -1.03 17.23
CA ASP A 59 12.95 -1.07 15.80
C ASP A 59 12.56 0.32 15.28
N TRP A 60 11.91 1.13 16.10
CA TRP A 60 11.57 2.50 15.73
C TRP A 60 12.83 3.37 15.54
N VAL A 61 13.89 3.11 16.28
CA VAL A 61 15.19 3.78 16.06
C VAL A 61 15.73 3.44 14.67
N LEU A 62 15.69 2.16 14.29
CA LEU A 62 16.11 1.73 12.94
C LEU A 62 15.25 2.39 11.87
N TYR A 63 13.93 2.46 12.05
CA TYR A 63 13.03 3.14 11.10
C TYR A 63 13.32 4.63 10.93
N ILE A 64 13.70 5.34 11.99
CA ILE A 64 14.10 6.75 11.90
C ILE A 64 15.30 6.90 10.95
N TYR A 65 16.36 6.11 11.14
CA TYR A 65 17.58 6.23 10.32
C TYR A 65 17.38 5.69 8.91
N ASP A 66 16.58 4.65 8.75
CA ASP A 66 16.22 4.12 7.44
C ASP A 66 15.43 5.13 6.62
N PHE A 67 14.49 5.83 7.25
CA PHE A 67 13.74 6.92 6.63
C PHE A 67 14.65 8.06 6.13
N LEU A 68 15.62 8.49 6.94
CA LEU A 68 16.58 9.52 6.53
C LEU A 68 17.47 9.04 5.38
N ALA A 69 17.98 7.81 5.46
CA ALA A 69 18.94 7.28 4.49
C ALA A 69 18.30 6.85 3.17
N ARG A 70 17.16 6.18 3.21
CA ARG A 70 16.56 5.51 2.04
C ARG A 70 15.39 6.27 1.45
N ASP A 71 14.50 6.79 2.29
CA ASP A 71 13.30 7.46 1.81
C ASP A 71 13.61 8.91 1.43
N LEU A 72 14.21 9.68 2.32
CA LEU A 72 14.62 11.05 2.04
C LEU A 72 15.93 11.13 1.25
N LYS A 73 16.78 10.09 1.32
CA LYS A 73 18.11 10.04 0.66
C LYS A 73 18.98 11.24 0.96
N VAL A 74 18.98 11.67 2.21
CA VAL A 74 19.69 12.85 2.67
C VAL A 74 20.98 12.50 3.38
N SER A 75 21.97 13.38 3.29
CA SER A 75 23.14 13.30 4.15
C SER A 75 22.77 13.86 5.51
N TYR A 76 22.98 13.06 6.58
CA TYR A 76 22.69 13.47 7.95
C TYR A 76 23.88 13.14 8.87
N ASN A 77 23.99 13.91 9.94
CA ASN A 77 25.01 13.64 10.98
C ASN A 77 24.41 12.68 12.03
N TYR A 78 24.82 11.41 11.97
CA TYR A 78 24.32 10.37 12.87
C TYR A 78 24.46 10.77 14.36
N HIS A 79 25.64 11.23 14.78
CA HIS A 79 25.88 11.58 16.19
C HIS A 79 25.00 12.74 16.65
N MET A 80 24.79 13.72 15.79
CA MET A 80 23.90 14.84 16.09
C MET A 80 22.44 14.38 16.18
N CYS A 81 21.96 13.59 15.22
CA CYS A 81 20.61 13.04 15.23
C CYS A 81 20.36 12.18 16.47
N GLU A 82 21.33 11.34 16.85
CA GLU A 82 21.22 10.49 18.04
C GLU A 82 21.19 11.31 19.33
N ALA A 83 22.07 12.31 19.47
CA ALA A 83 22.04 13.22 20.62
C ALA A 83 20.70 13.98 20.72
N GLN A 84 20.19 14.46 19.59
CA GLN A 84 18.88 15.13 19.53
C GLN A 84 17.75 14.16 19.91
N ARG A 85 17.74 12.94 19.38
CA ARG A 85 16.75 11.91 19.69
C ARG A 85 16.69 11.62 21.19
N GLN A 86 17.86 11.36 21.80
CA GLN A 86 17.97 11.10 23.24
C GLN A 86 17.47 12.28 24.06
N LYS A 87 17.83 13.50 23.66
CA LYS A 87 17.34 14.72 24.29
C LYS A 87 15.80 14.83 24.22
N PHE A 88 15.20 14.55 23.05
CA PHE A 88 13.75 14.66 22.88
C PHE A 88 12.99 13.63 23.72
N ILE A 89 13.52 12.42 23.86
CA ILE A 89 12.94 11.40 24.74
C ILE A 89 12.99 11.87 26.19
N LYS A 90 14.15 12.35 26.64
CA LYS A 90 14.39 12.72 28.05
C LYS A 90 13.65 13.99 28.45
N GLU A 91 13.73 15.04 27.63
CA GLU A 91 13.25 16.38 27.99
C GLU A 91 11.82 16.65 27.46
N ASN A 92 11.52 16.21 26.25
CA ASN A 92 10.25 16.51 25.57
C ASN A 92 9.23 15.35 25.66
N LYS A 93 9.57 14.25 26.34
CA LYS A 93 8.72 13.06 26.47
C LYS A 93 8.25 12.50 25.13
N CYS A 94 9.03 12.68 24.06
CA CYS A 94 8.77 12.07 22.78
C CYS A 94 9.06 10.55 22.84
N THR A 95 8.34 9.76 22.06
CA THR A 95 8.66 8.35 21.83
C THR A 95 9.41 8.18 20.52
N ASN A 96 10.18 7.10 20.34
CA ASN A 96 10.85 6.82 19.06
C ASN A 96 9.83 6.68 17.93
N LYS A 97 8.71 6.01 18.16
CA LYS A 97 7.56 5.95 17.23
C LYS A 97 7.07 7.35 16.86
N GLY A 98 6.87 8.21 17.85
CA GLY A 98 6.40 9.57 17.63
C GLY A 98 7.41 10.43 16.84
N ILE A 99 8.72 10.28 17.11
CA ILE A 99 9.78 10.95 16.35
C ILE A 99 9.72 10.53 14.88
N TYR A 100 9.64 9.21 14.59
CA TYR A 100 9.51 8.69 13.23
C TYR A 100 8.32 9.29 12.49
N PHE A 101 7.14 9.26 13.08
CA PHE A 101 5.93 9.79 12.46
C PHE A 101 5.94 11.32 12.33
N THR A 102 6.64 12.03 13.23
CA THR A 102 6.82 13.48 13.10
C THR A 102 7.71 13.82 11.89
N LEU A 103 8.78 13.07 11.68
CA LEU A 103 9.64 13.25 10.51
C LEU A 103 8.87 12.95 9.22
N LYS A 104 8.11 11.86 9.16
CA LYS A 104 7.24 11.56 8.02
C LYS A 104 6.23 12.66 7.74
N TYR A 105 5.57 13.16 8.78
CA TYR A 105 4.64 14.26 8.64
C TYR A 105 5.31 15.51 8.05
N PHE A 106 6.45 15.89 8.60
CA PHE A 106 7.13 17.12 8.20
C PHE A 106 7.67 17.07 6.76
N TYR A 107 8.25 15.95 6.36
CA TYR A 107 8.90 15.82 5.04
C TYR A 107 7.97 15.26 3.96
N GLU A 108 7.15 14.26 4.26
CA GLU A 108 6.28 13.63 3.25
C GLU A 108 4.91 14.32 3.12
N VAL A 109 4.30 14.75 4.24
CA VAL A 109 2.95 15.34 4.22
C VAL A 109 3.01 16.85 3.99
N LYS A 110 3.91 17.55 4.69
CA LYS A 110 4.09 19.00 4.54
C LYS A 110 5.07 19.38 3.41
N HIS A 111 5.75 18.38 2.81
CA HIS A 111 6.71 18.57 1.71
C HIS A 111 7.81 19.61 1.99
N ASN A 112 8.28 19.66 3.25
CA ASN A 112 9.36 20.56 3.63
C ASN A 112 10.71 20.04 3.14
N SER A 113 11.66 20.97 2.86
CA SER A 113 13.02 20.60 2.48
C SER A 113 13.88 20.24 3.69
N TRP A 114 14.76 19.24 3.50
CA TRP A 114 15.79 18.86 4.46
C TRP A 114 16.84 19.94 4.68
N ASP A 115 17.07 20.83 3.71
CA ASP A 115 18.14 21.85 3.75
C ASP A 115 18.06 22.76 4.99
N LYS A 116 16.85 22.90 5.54
CA LYS A 116 16.62 23.72 6.76
C LYS A 116 16.98 22.98 8.06
N SER A 117 17.32 21.70 7.99
CA SER A 117 17.54 20.85 9.18
C SER A 117 18.97 20.93 9.72
N ASN A 118 19.93 21.52 8.96
CA ASN A 118 21.36 21.50 9.26
C ASN A 118 21.91 20.09 9.50
N GLY A 119 21.36 19.09 8.81
CA GLY A 119 21.78 17.68 8.93
C GLY A 119 21.27 16.96 10.19
N GLY A 120 20.33 17.53 10.94
CA GLY A 120 19.76 16.97 12.16
C GLY A 120 18.25 16.83 12.13
N ILE A 121 17.69 16.27 13.20
CA ILE A 121 16.25 16.10 13.42
C ILE A 121 15.68 17.14 14.39
N GLY A 122 16.32 18.31 14.52
CA GLY A 122 15.98 19.36 15.46
C GLY A 122 14.58 19.94 15.35
N ILE A 123 13.89 19.72 14.21
CA ILE A 123 12.51 20.16 13.97
C ILE A 123 11.46 19.41 14.81
N VAL A 124 11.78 18.21 15.26
CA VAL A 124 10.83 17.30 15.92
C VAL A 124 10.05 17.95 17.07
N PRO A 125 10.66 18.60 18.07
CA PRO A 125 9.91 19.16 19.19
C PRO A 125 8.86 20.21 18.78
N TYR A 126 9.13 20.94 17.70
CA TYR A 126 8.25 22.01 17.23
C TYR A 126 7.01 21.51 16.49
N VAL A 127 7.11 20.32 15.88
CA VAL A 127 6.06 19.77 15.01
C VAL A 127 5.40 18.53 15.62
N TYR A 128 5.95 18.01 16.71
CA TYR A 128 5.53 16.74 17.32
C TYR A 128 4.03 16.70 17.65
N LYS A 129 3.49 17.76 18.23
CA LYS A 129 2.08 17.86 18.58
C LYS A 129 1.18 17.83 17.35
N GLU A 130 1.47 18.67 16.37
CA GLU A 130 0.72 18.75 15.10
C GLU A 130 0.74 17.41 14.35
N ALA A 131 1.91 16.77 14.29
CA ALA A 131 2.06 15.45 13.69
C ALA A 131 1.23 14.38 14.41
N THR A 132 1.23 14.40 15.74
CA THR A 132 0.45 13.45 16.54
C THR A 132 -1.04 13.61 16.28
N GLU A 133 -1.56 14.84 16.26
CA GLU A 133 -2.95 15.13 15.96
C GLU A 133 -3.34 14.64 14.56
N TYR A 134 -2.51 14.90 13.56
CA TYR A 134 -2.71 14.47 12.17
C TYR A 134 -2.81 12.94 12.04
N TRP A 135 -1.86 12.19 12.62
CA TRP A 135 -1.85 10.73 12.53
C TRP A 135 -2.98 10.10 13.33
N THR A 136 -3.32 10.67 14.48
CA THR A 136 -4.48 10.21 15.28
C THR A 136 -5.78 10.39 14.51
N ASP A 137 -5.99 11.51 13.83
CA ASP A 137 -7.19 11.75 13.00
C ASP A 137 -7.29 10.74 11.84
N ILE A 138 -6.15 10.43 11.18
CA ILE A 138 -6.11 9.39 10.13
C ILE A 138 -6.47 8.01 10.69
N GLU A 139 -5.93 7.63 11.84
CA GLU A 139 -6.27 6.33 12.45
C GLU A 139 -7.74 6.24 12.83
N TRP A 140 -8.32 7.30 13.38
CA TRP A 140 -9.75 7.37 13.67
C TRP A 140 -10.60 7.20 12.41
N LYS A 141 -10.26 7.89 11.34
CA LYS A 141 -10.96 7.76 10.04
C LYS A 141 -10.86 6.35 9.48
N LYS A 142 -9.68 5.72 9.55
CA LYS A 142 -9.47 4.33 9.12
C LYS A 142 -10.31 3.34 9.94
N ARG A 143 -10.32 3.48 11.26
CA ARG A 143 -11.14 2.60 12.15
C ARG A 143 -12.63 2.77 11.87
N GLY A 144 -13.11 3.99 11.72
CA GLY A 144 -14.50 4.26 11.38
C GLY A 144 -14.90 3.64 10.03
N PHE A 145 -14.05 3.75 9.02
CA PHE A 145 -14.27 3.14 7.72
C PHE A 145 -14.29 1.60 7.77
N MET A 146 -13.35 0.98 8.49
CA MET A 146 -13.30 -0.47 8.67
C MET A 146 -14.55 -0.98 9.38
N LYS A 147 -14.99 -0.31 10.46
CA LYS A 147 -16.21 -0.66 11.15
C LYS A 147 -17.45 -0.58 10.25
N ALA A 148 -17.55 0.47 9.42
CA ALA A 148 -18.65 0.61 8.47
C ALA A 148 -18.67 -0.50 7.41
N ILE A 149 -17.50 -0.95 6.96
CA ILE A 149 -17.37 -2.11 6.04
C ILE A 149 -17.83 -3.39 6.73
N GLU A 150 -17.37 -3.65 7.96
CA GLU A 150 -17.77 -4.83 8.72
C GLU A 150 -19.28 -4.88 8.92
N GLU A 151 -19.90 -3.76 9.31
CA GLU A 151 -21.35 -3.65 9.44
C GLU A 151 -22.08 -3.94 8.12
N GLN A 152 -21.56 -3.45 6.98
CA GLN A 152 -22.16 -3.74 5.66
C GLN A 152 -22.02 -5.21 5.25
N ILE A 153 -20.90 -5.87 5.60
CA ILE A 153 -20.70 -7.30 5.34
C ILE A 153 -21.71 -8.12 6.15
N VAL A 154 -21.89 -7.80 7.41
CA VAL A 154 -22.87 -8.46 8.28
C VAL A 154 -24.30 -8.31 7.72
N ILE A 155 -24.70 -7.11 7.32
CA ILE A 155 -26.03 -6.87 6.73
C ILE A 155 -26.21 -7.66 5.43
N ARG A 156 -25.18 -7.75 4.59
CA ARG A 156 -25.25 -8.53 3.33
C ARG A 156 -25.34 -10.03 3.57
N SER A 157 -24.62 -10.55 4.57
CA SER A 157 -24.64 -11.98 4.92
C SER A 157 -25.99 -12.44 5.49
N HIS A 158 -26.74 -11.54 6.12
CA HIS A 158 -28.07 -11.84 6.66
C HIS A 158 -29.23 -11.59 5.69
N ARG A 159 -28.98 -11.09 4.48
CA ARG A 159 -30.04 -10.98 3.47
C ARG A 159 -30.39 -12.37 2.94
N PRO A 160 -31.66 -12.82 3.05
CA PRO A 160 -32.06 -14.08 2.46
C PRO A 160 -31.79 -14.03 0.94
N ILE A 161 -31.11 -15.03 0.44
CA ILE A 161 -30.87 -15.20 -0.99
C ILE A 161 -32.27 -15.31 -1.65
N LYS A 162 -32.74 -14.25 -2.31
CA LYS A 162 -33.91 -14.33 -3.13
C LYS A 162 -33.60 -15.33 -4.23
N THR A 163 -34.17 -16.53 -4.12
CA THR A 163 -34.13 -17.53 -5.18
C THR A 163 -34.70 -16.88 -6.44
N ILE A 164 -33.86 -16.56 -7.39
CA ILE A 164 -34.28 -16.08 -8.70
C ILE A 164 -35.05 -17.25 -9.33
N LYS A 165 -36.38 -17.19 -9.30
CA LYS A 165 -37.18 -18.09 -10.08
C LYS A 165 -36.71 -17.93 -11.52
N LYS A 166 -36.08 -18.98 -12.07
CA LYS A 166 -35.72 -19.02 -13.49
C LYS A 166 -37.01 -18.72 -14.27
N SER A 167 -37.12 -17.51 -14.82
CA SER A 167 -38.18 -17.23 -15.79
C SER A 167 -37.84 -18.12 -16.97
N THR A 168 -38.75 -19.03 -17.28
CA THR A 168 -38.75 -19.80 -18.53
C THR A 168 -39.05 -18.82 -19.66
N THR A 169 -38.06 -18.09 -20.09
CA THR A 169 -38.11 -17.30 -21.32
C THR A 169 -38.28 -18.30 -22.45
N LYS A 170 -39.49 -18.37 -23.02
CA LYS A 170 -39.74 -19.05 -24.29
C LYS A 170 -38.68 -18.56 -25.28
N LYS A 171 -37.84 -19.49 -25.74
CA LYS A 171 -36.92 -19.24 -26.84
C LYS A 171 -37.76 -18.83 -28.06
N GLN A 172 -37.85 -17.54 -28.34
CA GLN A 172 -38.27 -17.07 -29.65
C GLN A 172 -37.17 -17.47 -30.62
N LYS A 173 -37.45 -18.42 -31.51
CA LYS A 173 -36.62 -18.72 -32.67
C LYS A 173 -36.62 -17.47 -33.56
N LEU A 174 -35.58 -16.69 -33.52
CA LEU A 174 -35.28 -15.73 -34.58
C LEU A 174 -34.97 -16.52 -35.84
N LYS A 175 -35.91 -16.55 -36.79
CA LYS A 175 -35.62 -16.97 -38.16
C LYS A 175 -34.85 -15.84 -38.82
N TYR A 176 -33.57 -15.97 -38.91
CA TYR A 176 -32.76 -15.19 -39.84
C TYR A 176 -32.83 -15.89 -41.19
N ASP A 177 -33.43 -15.23 -42.17
CA ASP A 177 -33.44 -15.66 -43.57
C ASP A 177 -32.11 -15.20 -44.19
N LEU A 178 -31.19 -16.15 -44.37
CA LEU A 178 -29.83 -15.92 -44.88
C LEU A 178 -29.80 -15.71 -46.41
N ASN A 179 -30.98 -15.75 -47.10
CA ASN A 179 -31.03 -15.65 -48.55
C ASN A 179 -31.31 -14.23 -49.08
N SER A 180 -31.30 -13.20 -48.24
CA SER A 180 -31.52 -11.82 -48.67
C SER A 180 -30.29 -10.95 -48.83
N ILE A 181 -29.10 -11.56 -48.81
CA ILE A 181 -27.81 -10.84 -49.03
C ILE A 181 -27.11 -11.41 -50.28
N GLU A 182 -27.81 -11.38 -51.40
CA GLU A 182 -27.18 -11.45 -52.73
C GLU A 182 -27.77 -10.31 -53.56
N GLY A 183 -26.95 -9.33 -53.86
CA GLY A 183 -27.26 -8.30 -54.84
C GLY A 183 -27.09 -6.85 -54.38
N ALA A 184 -25.86 -6.43 -54.25
CA ALA A 184 -25.48 -5.01 -54.43
C ALA A 184 -24.22 -4.98 -55.28
N ASP A 185 -24.44 -4.85 -56.56
CA ASP A 185 -23.44 -4.74 -57.62
C ASP A 185 -22.50 -3.56 -57.37
N MET A 186 -21.20 -3.83 -57.61
CA MET A 186 -20.26 -2.79 -57.94
C MET A 186 -20.62 -2.22 -59.32
N ASN A 187 -20.78 -0.91 -59.38
CA ASN A 187 -20.42 -0.13 -60.56
C ASN A 187 -20.26 1.35 -60.23
N ASP A 188 -19.03 1.79 -60.54
CA ASP A 188 -18.60 2.93 -61.35
C ASP A 188 -18.73 4.37 -60.79
N SER A 189 -17.63 4.96 -60.68
CA SER A 189 -16.94 6.07 -61.39
C SER A 189 -16.11 6.86 -60.44
#